data_82c1f4511a8929fc0c55a4c1382d3621
#
_entry.id   82c1f4511a8929fc0c55a4c1382d3621
#
_cell.length_a   1.000
_cell.length_b   1.000
_cell.length_c   1.000
_cell.angle_alpha   90.00
_cell.angle_beta   90.00
_cell.angle_gamma   90.00
#
_symmetry.space_group_name_H-M   'P 1'
#
loop_
_entity.id
_entity.type
_entity.pdbx_description
1 polymer ?
#
loop_
_entity_poly.entity_id
_entity_poly.type
_entity_poly.pdbx_seq_one_letter_code
_entity_poly.pdbx_strand_id
1 'polypeptide(L)'
;FDSDLYHGKYYVKEEVRKPGYLPNEEIWEMDASYTDQNLAEIKLTKEVENQPTESQFTKTDATTGEELEGAKLQIIDKEGNIVEEWISAKEPHVVYGLPEGTYILHEELPPYAEGYVSAEDIEFEVKEDGSVTKVEMKDDYSKVEISKTDITTGEELEGAKLQILNKEGEILEEWVTDGKPHLVEKLPVGEELTLREITAPEGYEIAEDVKFT
;
A
#
# COMPACT_ATOMS: atom_id res chain seq x y z
N PHE A 1 -14.53 1.37 39.91
CA PHE A 1 -15.58 1.94 40.79
C PHE A 1 -15.42 1.31 42.18
N ASP A 2 -15.08 2.13 43.14
CA ASP A 2 -15.05 1.74 44.53
C ASP A 2 -16.08 2.62 45.22
N SER A 3 -17.26 2.10 45.41
CA SER A 3 -18.35 2.81 46.06
C SER A 3 -19.22 1.82 46.85
N ASP A 4 -19.64 2.21 48.04
CA ASP A 4 -20.61 1.46 48.84
C ASP A 4 -21.97 1.44 48.12
N LEU A 5 -22.23 0.34 47.40
CA LEU A 5 -23.50 0.12 46.74
C LEU A 5 -24.50 -0.52 47.67
N TYR A 6 -25.76 -0.08 47.64
CA TYR A 6 -26.86 -0.74 48.36
C TYR A 6 -27.14 -2.11 47.72
N HIS A 7 -27.77 -3.00 48.48
CA HIS A 7 -28.24 -4.26 47.93
C HIS A 7 -29.24 -4.03 46.79
N GLY A 8 -29.07 -4.77 45.73
CA GLY A 8 -30.01 -4.67 44.61
C GLY A 8 -29.42 -4.99 43.26
N LYS A 9 -30.20 -4.79 42.25
CA LYS A 9 -29.78 -4.94 40.83
C LYS A 9 -29.26 -3.62 40.31
N TYR A 10 -28.15 -3.69 39.61
CA TYR A 10 -27.49 -2.56 38.97
C TYR A 10 -27.38 -2.82 37.48
N TYR A 11 -27.42 -1.76 36.71
CA TYR A 11 -27.25 -1.79 35.26
C TYR A 11 -26.03 -0.95 34.93
N VAL A 12 -25.07 -1.58 34.21
CA VAL A 12 -23.84 -0.94 33.80
C VAL A 12 -23.85 -0.84 32.29
N LYS A 13 -23.51 0.32 31.75
CA LYS A 13 -23.30 0.57 30.33
C LYS A 13 -22.03 1.37 30.12
N GLU A 14 -21.44 1.24 28.96
CA GLU A 14 -20.38 2.11 28.51
C GLU A 14 -20.96 3.44 28.00
N GLU A 15 -20.48 4.56 28.53
CA GLU A 15 -20.91 5.91 28.06
C GLU A 15 -19.84 6.60 27.23
N VAL A 16 -18.56 6.29 27.48
CA VAL A 16 -17.42 6.89 26.78
C VAL A 16 -16.49 5.76 26.34
N ARG A 17 -16.30 5.65 25.05
CA ARG A 17 -15.40 4.67 24.46
C ARG A 17 -14.01 5.28 24.18
N LYS A 18 -13.00 4.42 24.08
CA LYS A 18 -11.70 4.81 23.57
C LYS A 18 -11.82 5.03 22.06
N PRO A 19 -11.24 6.12 21.48
CA PRO A 19 -11.17 6.30 20.03
C PRO A 19 -10.56 5.06 19.34
N GLY A 20 -11.10 4.70 18.18
CA GLY A 20 -10.69 3.50 17.45
C GLY A 20 -11.37 2.21 17.88
N TYR A 21 -12.39 2.29 18.76
CA TYR A 21 -13.21 1.14 19.15
C TYR A 21 -14.67 1.38 18.81
N LEU A 22 -15.38 0.30 18.47
CA LEU A 22 -16.79 0.35 18.16
C LEU A 22 -17.62 0.70 19.41
N PRO A 23 -18.75 1.39 19.26
CA PRO A 23 -19.68 1.61 20.36
C PRO A 23 -20.17 0.29 20.92
N ASN A 24 -20.14 0.15 22.25
CA ASN A 24 -20.76 -0.97 22.92
C ASN A 24 -22.03 -0.49 23.62
N GLU A 25 -23.18 -0.82 23.03
CA GLU A 25 -24.49 -0.40 23.53
C GLU A 25 -25.11 -1.42 24.50
N GLU A 26 -24.38 -2.48 24.85
CA GLU A 26 -24.86 -3.47 25.79
C GLU A 26 -25.06 -2.87 27.19
N ILE A 27 -26.15 -3.30 27.83
CA ILE A 27 -26.44 -2.98 29.23
C ILE A 27 -26.31 -4.27 30.03
N TRP A 28 -25.37 -4.29 30.96
CA TRP A 28 -25.13 -5.45 31.81
C TRP A 28 -25.86 -5.32 33.15
N GLU A 29 -26.67 -6.33 33.51
CA GLU A 29 -27.26 -6.45 34.85
C GLU A 29 -26.22 -7.05 35.80
N MET A 30 -26.02 -6.44 36.96
CA MET A 30 -25.22 -6.90 38.06
C MET A 30 -26.10 -6.99 39.28
N ASP A 31 -26.22 -8.20 39.89
CA ASP A 31 -27.06 -8.43 41.04
C ASP A 31 -26.19 -8.46 42.33
N ALA A 32 -26.30 -7.40 43.11
CA ALA A 32 -25.65 -7.24 44.40
C ALA A 32 -26.60 -7.63 45.57
N SER A 33 -27.54 -8.54 45.31
CA SER A 33 -28.44 -9.02 46.34
C SER A 33 -27.73 -9.92 47.37
N TYR A 34 -28.07 -9.78 48.62
CA TYR A 34 -27.53 -10.58 49.70
C TYR A 34 -28.03 -12.03 49.60
N THR A 35 -27.08 -12.97 49.49
CA THR A 35 -27.39 -14.41 49.50
C THR A 35 -26.97 -15.08 50.78
N ASP A 36 -26.06 -14.46 51.59
CA ASP A 36 -25.56 -15.00 52.86
C ASP A 36 -25.29 -13.85 53.81
N GLN A 37 -25.93 -13.87 54.99
CA GLN A 37 -25.81 -12.82 56.03
C GLN A 37 -24.42 -12.79 56.72
N ASN A 38 -23.53 -13.74 56.41
CA ASN A 38 -22.19 -13.80 56.97
C ASN A 38 -21.10 -13.21 56.08
N LEU A 39 -21.45 -12.74 54.87
CA LEU A 39 -20.50 -12.08 53.96
C LEU A 39 -20.35 -10.60 54.33
N ALA A 40 -19.13 -10.19 54.63
CA ALA A 40 -18.82 -8.79 54.93
C ALA A 40 -18.74 -7.94 53.68
N GLU A 41 -18.53 -8.54 52.48
CA GLU A 41 -18.38 -7.88 51.20
C GLU A 41 -18.89 -8.77 50.07
N ILE A 42 -19.60 -8.19 49.12
CA ILE A 42 -19.99 -8.84 47.87
C ILE A 42 -19.13 -8.24 46.77
N LYS A 43 -18.25 -9.05 46.15
CA LYS A 43 -17.43 -8.63 45.03
C LYS A 43 -18.06 -9.13 43.71
N LEU A 44 -18.46 -8.21 42.88
CA LEU A 44 -18.98 -8.49 41.54
C LEU A 44 -17.93 -8.09 40.47
N THR A 45 -17.69 -8.97 39.53
CA THR A 45 -16.77 -8.72 38.41
C THR A 45 -17.50 -9.02 37.12
N LYS A 46 -17.41 -8.10 36.16
CA LYS A 46 -17.88 -8.29 34.78
C LYS A 46 -16.76 -7.89 33.86
N GLU A 47 -16.39 -8.76 32.95
CA GLU A 47 -15.48 -8.45 31.83
C GLU A 47 -16.31 -7.91 30.67
N VAL A 48 -15.82 -6.83 30.08
CA VAL A 48 -16.44 -6.15 28.93
C VAL A 48 -15.37 -6.06 27.87
N GLU A 49 -15.66 -6.60 26.69
CA GLU A 49 -14.75 -6.56 25.55
C GLU A 49 -15.23 -5.49 24.58
N ASN A 50 -14.30 -4.65 24.11
CA ASN A 50 -14.53 -3.66 23.08
C ASN A 50 -13.86 -4.12 21.78
N GLN A 51 -14.59 -4.06 20.69
CA GLN A 51 -14.08 -4.39 19.37
C GLN A 51 -13.40 -3.16 18.76
N PRO A 52 -12.12 -3.26 18.30
CA PRO A 52 -11.48 -2.18 17.56
C PRO A 52 -12.10 -2.03 16.17
N THR A 53 -11.92 -0.86 15.58
CA THR A 53 -12.10 -0.67 14.13
C THR A 53 -11.09 -1.54 13.38
N GLU A 54 -11.41 -1.92 12.15
CA GLU A 54 -10.55 -2.71 11.29
C GLU A 54 -10.40 -2.02 9.93
N SER A 55 -9.16 -1.89 9.46
CA SER A 55 -8.85 -1.36 8.14
C SER A 55 -7.87 -2.30 7.43
N GLN A 56 -8.14 -2.62 6.18
CA GLN A 56 -7.34 -3.52 5.33
C GLN A 56 -6.80 -2.75 4.14
N PHE A 57 -5.50 -2.87 3.90
CA PHE A 57 -4.77 -2.18 2.84
C PHE A 57 -4.10 -3.20 1.93
N THR A 58 -4.37 -3.09 0.63
CA THR A 58 -3.76 -3.90 -0.41
C THR A 58 -2.91 -2.99 -1.30
N LYS A 59 -1.74 -3.47 -1.71
CA LYS A 59 -0.87 -2.84 -2.69
C LYS A 59 -0.73 -3.76 -3.87
N THR A 60 -1.25 -3.38 -5.04
CA THR A 60 -1.34 -4.29 -6.18
C THR A 60 -0.68 -3.72 -7.44
N ASP A 61 -0.20 -4.58 -8.31
CA ASP A 61 0.19 -4.26 -9.67
C ASP A 61 -1.05 -3.89 -10.48
N ALA A 62 -1.07 -2.72 -11.10
CA ALA A 62 -2.23 -2.18 -11.82
C ALA A 62 -2.63 -3.03 -13.05
N THR A 63 -1.69 -3.82 -13.59
CA THR A 63 -1.90 -4.66 -14.78
C THR A 63 -2.37 -6.06 -14.41
N THR A 64 -1.72 -6.69 -13.44
CA THR A 64 -2.02 -8.10 -13.06
C THR A 64 -3.05 -8.21 -11.95
N GLY A 65 -3.18 -7.19 -11.09
CA GLY A 65 -3.99 -7.20 -9.89
C GLY A 65 -3.41 -8.06 -8.77
N GLU A 66 -2.18 -8.56 -8.92
CA GLU A 66 -1.49 -9.31 -7.87
C GLU A 66 -0.92 -8.38 -6.80
N GLU A 67 -0.82 -8.87 -5.56
CA GLU A 67 -0.19 -8.12 -4.47
C GLU A 67 1.27 -7.80 -4.80
N LEU A 68 1.66 -6.54 -4.56
CA LEU A 68 2.97 -6.00 -4.85
C LEU A 68 3.77 -5.85 -3.55
N GLU A 69 4.92 -6.52 -3.48
CA GLU A 69 5.82 -6.47 -2.32
C GLU A 69 6.82 -5.31 -2.45
N GLY A 70 7.29 -4.82 -1.30
CA GLY A 70 8.43 -3.91 -1.22
C GLY A 70 8.10 -2.43 -1.30
N ALA A 71 6.85 -2.03 -1.51
CA ALA A 71 6.43 -0.64 -1.43
C ALA A 71 6.41 -0.16 0.03
N LYS A 72 6.94 1.02 0.31
CA LYS A 72 6.84 1.66 1.62
C LYS A 72 5.62 2.54 1.69
N LEU A 73 4.68 2.18 2.56
CA LEU A 73 3.37 2.80 2.71
C LEU A 73 3.21 3.45 4.07
N GLN A 74 2.43 4.53 4.11
CA GLN A 74 2.13 5.30 5.32
C GLN A 74 0.64 5.64 5.38
N ILE A 75 0.06 5.59 6.58
CA ILE A 75 -1.23 6.21 6.88
C ILE A 75 -0.94 7.55 7.55
N ILE A 76 -1.51 8.61 6.99
CA ILE A 76 -1.31 9.99 7.46
C ILE A 76 -2.66 10.53 7.92
N ASP A 77 -2.69 11.11 9.13
CA ASP A 77 -3.88 11.76 9.66
C ASP A 77 -4.10 13.16 9.03
N LYS A 78 -5.23 13.79 9.33
CA LYS A 78 -5.57 15.13 8.82
C LYS A 78 -4.66 16.26 9.32
N GLU A 79 -3.90 16.02 10.38
CA GLU A 79 -2.88 16.93 10.91
C GLU A 79 -1.52 16.75 10.23
N GLY A 80 -1.38 15.72 9.37
CA GLY A 80 -0.14 15.38 8.68
C GLY A 80 0.80 14.49 9.48
N ASN A 81 0.34 13.85 10.55
CA ASN A 81 1.14 12.90 11.31
C ASN A 81 1.04 11.51 10.71
N ILE A 82 2.17 10.80 10.63
CA ILE A 82 2.19 9.39 10.27
C ILE A 82 1.68 8.59 11.46
N VAL A 83 0.56 7.88 11.29
CA VAL A 83 -0.05 7.05 12.32
C VAL A 83 0.28 5.56 12.17
N GLU A 84 0.65 5.14 10.96
CA GLU A 84 1.12 3.78 10.66
C GLU A 84 2.08 3.82 9.49
N GLU A 85 3.09 2.92 9.48
CA GLU A 85 4.06 2.78 8.39
C GLU A 85 4.46 1.31 8.25
N TRP A 86 4.47 0.79 7.01
CA TRP A 86 4.89 -0.61 6.74
C TRP A 86 5.48 -0.78 5.34
N ILE A 87 6.06 -1.96 5.10
CA ILE A 87 6.44 -2.41 3.76
C ILE A 87 5.38 -3.40 3.27
N SER A 88 4.91 -3.21 2.05
CA SER A 88 3.92 -4.11 1.44
C SER A 88 4.45 -5.54 1.28
N ALA A 89 3.54 -6.50 1.41
CA ALA A 89 3.81 -7.93 1.30
C ALA A 89 2.76 -8.59 0.39
N LYS A 90 2.82 -9.92 0.24
CA LYS A 90 1.83 -10.70 -0.56
C LYS A 90 0.44 -10.80 0.06
N GLU A 91 0.29 -10.31 1.28
CA GLU A 91 -0.97 -10.34 2.02
C GLU A 91 -1.39 -8.91 2.37
N PRO A 92 -2.68 -8.63 2.46
CA PRO A 92 -3.17 -7.33 2.90
C PRO A 92 -2.61 -6.94 4.27
N HIS A 93 -2.21 -5.69 4.44
CA HIS A 93 -1.85 -5.14 5.75
C HIS A 93 -3.12 -4.77 6.51
N VAL A 94 -3.25 -5.25 7.76
CA VAL A 94 -4.42 -5.01 8.59
C VAL A 94 -4.06 -4.12 9.78
N VAL A 95 -4.78 -3.02 9.93
CA VAL A 95 -4.61 -2.07 11.03
C VAL A 95 -5.87 -2.07 11.89
N TYR A 96 -5.68 -2.24 13.19
CA TYR A 96 -6.76 -2.20 14.17
C TYR A 96 -6.70 -0.93 15.01
N GLY A 97 -7.86 -0.40 15.35
CA GLY A 97 -7.97 0.69 16.31
C GLY A 97 -7.68 2.08 15.76
N LEU A 98 -7.75 2.29 14.43
CA LEU A 98 -7.77 3.63 13.87
C LEU A 98 -9.05 4.35 14.33
N PRO A 99 -8.95 5.55 14.94
CA PRO A 99 -10.12 6.36 15.25
C PRO A 99 -10.97 6.69 14.03
N GLU A 100 -12.25 6.96 14.24
CA GLU A 100 -13.13 7.51 13.21
C GLU A 100 -12.54 8.80 12.65
N GLY A 101 -12.44 8.89 11.32
CA GLY A 101 -11.90 10.07 10.65
C GLY A 101 -11.45 9.81 9.23
N THR A 102 -10.95 10.88 8.61
CA THR A 102 -10.37 10.86 7.26
C THR A 102 -8.86 10.75 7.36
N TYR A 103 -8.27 9.91 6.53
CA TYR A 103 -6.86 9.63 6.44
C TYR A 103 -6.40 9.60 4.99
N ILE A 104 -5.09 9.67 4.80
CA ILE A 104 -4.44 9.51 3.50
C ILE A 104 -3.57 8.25 3.56
N LEU A 105 -3.73 7.37 2.58
CA LEU A 105 -2.76 6.33 2.26
C LEU A 105 -1.75 6.92 1.29
N HIS A 106 -0.50 7.01 1.72
CA HIS A 106 0.61 7.58 0.99
C HIS A 106 1.66 6.50 0.68
N GLU A 107 2.20 6.51 -0.52
CA GLU A 107 3.36 5.71 -0.88
C GLU A 107 4.62 6.56 -0.83
N GLU A 108 5.48 6.29 0.14
CA GLU A 108 6.76 6.99 0.26
C GLU A 108 7.78 6.48 -0.75
N LEU A 109 7.81 5.15 -0.95
CA LEU A 109 8.75 4.50 -1.89
C LEU A 109 8.07 3.31 -2.58
N PRO A 110 7.88 3.36 -3.90
CA PRO A 110 7.52 2.19 -4.69
C PRO A 110 8.74 1.28 -4.89
N PRO A 111 8.56 0.05 -5.39
CA PRO A 111 9.67 -0.83 -5.74
C PRO A 111 10.34 -0.35 -7.06
N TYR A 112 11.08 0.75 -6.99
CA TYR A 112 11.74 1.39 -8.14
C TYR A 112 12.66 0.46 -8.94
N ALA A 113 13.39 -0.43 -8.24
CA ALA A 113 14.31 -1.39 -8.88
C ALA A 113 13.58 -2.39 -9.77
N GLU A 114 12.29 -2.61 -9.54
CA GLU A 114 11.41 -3.47 -10.34
C GLU A 114 10.63 -2.68 -11.40
N GLY A 115 10.97 -1.39 -11.58
CA GLY A 115 10.39 -0.54 -12.60
C GLY A 115 9.02 0.04 -12.28
N TYR A 116 8.54 -0.05 -11.04
CA TYR A 116 7.29 0.57 -10.63
C TYR A 116 7.43 2.06 -10.37
N VAL A 117 6.36 2.80 -10.60
CA VAL A 117 6.27 4.24 -10.35
C VAL A 117 5.30 4.50 -9.21
N SER A 118 5.57 5.57 -8.44
CA SER A 118 4.73 5.92 -7.29
C SER A 118 3.27 6.12 -7.68
N ALA A 119 2.38 5.56 -6.86
CA ALA A 119 0.96 5.84 -6.92
C ALA A 119 0.61 7.23 -6.38
N GLU A 120 -0.55 7.75 -6.79
CA GLU A 120 -1.13 8.93 -6.15
C GLU A 120 -1.68 8.59 -4.77
N ASP A 121 -1.72 9.59 -3.88
CA ASP A 121 -2.31 9.50 -2.56
C ASP A 121 -3.79 9.13 -2.63
N ILE A 122 -4.25 8.27 -1.70
CA ILE A 122 -5.64 7.86 -1.60
C ILE A 122 -6.23 8.36 -0.28
N GLU A 123 -7.24 9.25 -0.36
CA GLU A 123 -8.04 9.62 0.81
C GLU A 123 -9.05 8.51 1.13
N PHE A 124 -9.17 8.13 2.41
CA PHE A 124 -10.12 7.15 2.88
C PHE A 124 -10.71 7.54 4.24
N GLU A 125 -11.90 7.00 4.54
CA GLU A 125 -12.63 7.25 5.78
C GLU A 125 -12.73 5.98 6.63
N VAL A 126 -12.39 6.10 7.91
CA VAL A 126 -12.62 5.08 8.93
C VAL A 126 -13.91 5.39 9.67
N LYS A 127 -14.79 4.40 9.81
CA LYS A 127 -16.06 4.49 10.53
C LYS A 127 -16.07 3.56 11.73
N GLU A 128 -16.69 4.01 12.80
CA GLU A 128 -16.90 3.21 14.00
C GLU A 128 -18.30 2.54 13.99
N ASP A 129 -18.74 2.04 12.82
CA ASP A 129 -20.02 1.37 12.59
C ASP A 129 -19.91 -0.16 12.47
N GLY A 130 -18.72 -0.72 12.65
CA GLY A 130 -18.44 -2.14 12.51
C GLY A 130 -18.10 -2.59 11.10
N SER A 131 -18.14 -1.69 10.12
CA SER A 131 -17.66 -2.00 8.76
C SER A 131 -16.14 -2.08 8.72
N VAL A 132 -15.61 -3.01 7.90
CA VAL A 132 -14.17 -3.07 7.61
C VAL A 132 -13.85 -2.07 6.50
N THR A 133 -12.96 -1.12 6.78
CA THR A 133 -12.45 -0.18 5.77
C THR A 133 -11.48 -0.93 4.87
N LYS A 134 -11.69 -0.89 3.55
CA LYS A 134 -10.81 -1.52 2.55
C LYS A 134 -10.28 -0.49 1.59
N VAL A 135 -8.96 -0.43 1.46
CA VAL A 135 -8.26 0.51 0.58
C VAL A 135 -7.29 -0.27 -0.30
N GLU A 136 -7.39 -0.11 -1.60
CA GLU A 136 -6.48 -0.69 -2.58
C GLU A 136 -5.69 0.42 -3.26
N MET A 137 -4.34 0.34 -3.22
CA MET A 137 -3.44 1.22 -3.96
C MET A 137 -2.76 0.43 -5.06
N LYS A 138 -2.73 1.00 -6.26
CA LYS A 138 -2.21 0.34 -7.47
C LYS A 138 -1.00 1.06 -8.00
N ASP A 139 0.07 0.31 -8.30
CA ASP A 139 1.21 0.83 -9.03
C ASP A 139 1.15 0.43 -10.50
N ASP A 140 1.46 1.37 -11.36
CA ASP A 140 1.84 1.10 -12.74
C ASP A 140 3.38 1.02 -12.83
N TYR A 141 3.89 0.57 -13.96
CA TYR A 141 5.32 0.45 -14.18
C TYR A 141 5.78 1.38 -15.30
N SER A 142 7.11 1.58 -15.38
CA SER A 142 7.74 2.37 -16.43
C SER A 142 7.49 1.76 -17.81
N LYS A 143 7.26 2.62 -18.82
CA LYS A 143 7.08 2.24 -20.22
C LYS A 143 7.94 3.16 -21.06
N VAL A 144 8.83 2.58 -21.84
CA VAL A 144 9.74 3.30 -22.72
C VAL A 144 9.57 2.78 -24.14
N GLU A 145 9.24 3.66 -25.05
CA GLU A 145 9.17 3.35 -26.49
C GLU A 145 10.47 3.77 -27.17
N ILE A 146 11.14 2.84 -27.83
CA ILE A 146 12.44 3.06 -28.49
C ILE A 146 12.29 2.87 -29.99
N SER A 147 12.64 3.92 -30.72
CA SER A 147 12.67 3.96 -32.18
C SER A 147 14.11 3.90 -32.68
N LYS A 148 14.35 3.09 -33.69
CA LYS A 148 15.57 3.09 -34.49
C LYS A 148 15.27 3.59 -35.89
N THR A 149 15.64 4.83 -36.18
CA THR A 149 15.25 5.48 -37.44
C THR A 149 16.43 5.86 -38.34
N ASP A 150 16.21 5.94 -39.62
CA ASP A 150 17.12 6.57 -40.59
C ASP A 150 17.17 8.08 -40.33
N ILE A 151 18.38 8.61 -40.17
CA ILE A 151 18.59 10.05 -39.85
C ILE A 151 18.13 10.99 -41.00
N THR A 152 18.04 10.49 -42.24
CA THR A 152 17.69 11.27 -43.41
C THR A 152 16.21 11.25 -43.68
N THR A 153 15.57 10.07 -43.61
CA THR A 153 14.17 9.87 -43.95
C THR A 153 13.25 9.90 -42.76
N GLY A 154 13.76 9.58 -41.56
CA GLY A 154 12.98 9.41 -40.33
C GLY A 154 12.18 8.11 -40.30
N GLU A 155 12.37 7.22 -41.27
CA GLU A 155 11.69 5.93 -41.31
C GLU A 155 12.32 4.95 -40.31
N GLU A 156 11.50 4.09 -39.73
CA GLU A 156 11.97 3.01 -38.84
C GLU A 156 12.87 2.03 -39.61
N LEU A 157 13.94 1.60 -38.97
CA LEU A 157 14.92 0.65 -39.54
C LEU A 157 14.70 -0.75 -38.98
N GLU A 158 14.80 -1.75 -39.83
CA GLU A 158 14.73 -3.16 -39.52
C GLU A 158 16.15 -3.76 -39.46
N GLY A 159 16.39 -4.74 -38.56
CA GLY A 159 17.61 -5.55 -38.52
C GLY A 159 18.73 -4.99 -37.65
N ALA A 160 18.54 -3.90 -36.93
CA ALA A 160 19.47 -3.44 -35.91
C ALA A 160 19.33 -4.31 -34.65
N LYS A 161 20.44 -4.76 -34.05
CA LYS A 161 20.43 -5.41 -32.75
C LYS A 161 20.77 -4.38 -31.65
N LEU A 162 19.80 -4.18 -30.74
CA LEU A 162 19.88 -3.19 -29.67
C LEU A 162 19.87 -3.87 -28.29
N GLN A 163 20.52 -3.21 -27.33
CA GLN A 163 20.52 -3.59 -25.92
C GLN A 163 20.27 -2.39 -25.03
N ILE A 164 19.55 -2.59 -23.94
CA ILE A 164 19.52 -1.68 -22.79
C ILE A 164 20.39 -2.27 -21.69
N LEU A 165 21.29 -1.46 -21.15
CA LEU A 165 22.25 -1.83 -20.13
C LEU A 165 22.06 -0.94 -18.90
N ASN A 166 22.21 -1.53 -17.71
CA ASN A 166 22.34 -0.75 -16.48
C ASN A 166 23.76 -0.14 -16.34
N LYS A 167 23.98 0.61 -15.27
CA LYS A 167 25.29 1.24 -15.00
C LYS A 167 26.43 0.27 -14.76
N GLU A 168 26.13 -0.97 -14.34
CA GLU A 168 27.08 -2.08 -14.18
C GLU A 168 27.42 -2.78 -15.49
N GLY A 169 26.70 -2.44 -16.59
CA GLY A 169 26.84 -3.05 -17.90
C GLY A 169 26.09 -4.36 -18.08
N GLU A 170 25.15 -4.67 -17.18
CA GLU A 170 24.28 -5.84 -17.32
C GLU A 170 23.18 -5.54 -18.31
N ILE A 171 22.83 -6.52 -19.14
CA ILE A 171 21.79 -6.41 -20.16
C ILE A 171 20.43 -6.58 -19.47
N LEU A 172 19.62 -5.51 -19.53
CA LEU A 172 18.23 -5.52 -19.06
C LEU A 172 17.25 -5.97 -20.16
N GLU A 173 17.49 -5.55 -21.38
CA GLU A 173 16.69 -5.89 -22.56
C GLU A 173 17.57 -6.05 -23.80
N GLU A 174 17.22 -6.96 -24.70
CA GLU A 174 17.90 -7.16 -25.99
C GLU A 174 16.90 -7.56 -27.07
N TRP A 175 16.90 -6.86 -28.21
CA TRP A 175 16.03 -7.19 -29.33
C TRP A 175 16.66 -6.86 -30.69
N VAL A 176 16.00 -7.30 -31.74
CA VAL A 176 16.29 -6.91 -33.13
C VAL A 176 15.12 -6.08 -33.65
N THR A 177 15.42 -4.91 -34.24
CA THR A 177 14.37 -4.03 -34.76
C THR A 177 13.64 -4.65 -35.93
N ASP A 178 12.34 -4.42 -36.01
CA ASP A 178 11.41 -4.98 -37.02
C ASP A 178 10.70 -3.92 -37.86
N GLY A 179 11.25 -2.70 -37.88
CA GLY A 179 10.67 -1.56 -38.59
C GLY A 179 9.52 -0.89 -37.87
N LYS A 180 9.46 -1.07 -36.52
CA LYS A 180 8.50 -0.40 -35.66
C LYS A 180 9.19 0.00 -34.35
N PRO A 181 8.62 0.97 -33.61
CA PRO A 181 9.04 1.24 -32.23
C PRO A 181 8.92 0.00 -31.35
N HIS A 182 9.91 -0.22 -30.48
CA HIS A 182 9.94 -1.30 -29.49
C HIS A 182 9.54 -0.77 -28.12
N LEU A 183 8.50 -1.36 -27.52
CA LEU A 183 8.05 -1.01 -26.17
C LEU A 183 8.79 -1.88 -25.16
N VAL A 184 9.47 -1.22 -24.23
CA VAL A 184 10.12 -1.86 -23.08
C VAL A 184 9.39 -1.45 -21.81
N GLU A 185 9.05 -2.43 -20.99
CA GLU A 185 8.33 -2.22 -19.74
C GLU A 185 9.18 -2.62 -18.55
N LYS A 186 8.89 -2.06 -17.39
CA LYS A 186 9.58 -2.37 -16.10
C LYS A 186 11.08 -2.10 -16.08
N LEU A 187 11.52 -1.03 -16.75
CA LEU A 187 12.89 -0.56 -16.56
C LEU A 187 13.04 0.13 -15.21
N PRO A 188 14.19 -0.06 -14.50
CA PRO A 188 14.47 0.63 -13.25
C PRO A 188 14.26 2.14 -13.37
N VAL A 189 13.52 2.73 -12.43
CA VAL A 189 13.19 4.15 -12.42
C VAL A 189 14.26 4.94 -11.68
N GLY A 190 14.68 6.08 -12.26
CA GLY A 190 15.67 6.98 -11.66
C GLY A 190 17.13 6.52 -11.77
N GLU A 191 17.39 5.45 -12.51
CA GLU A 191 18.74 4.99 -12.82
C GLU A 191 19.20 5.45 -14.21
N GLU A 192 20.49 5.72 -14.38
CA GLU A 192 21.07 5.97 -15.71
C GLU A 192 21.19 4.65 -16.46
N LEU A 193 20.50 4.55 -17.60
CA LEU A 193 20.52 3.41 -18.50
C LEU A 193 21.27 3.78 -19.80
N THR A 194 21.77 2.77 -20.50
CA THR A 194 22.46 2.94 -21.77
C THR A 194 21.79 2.11 -22.85
N LEU A 195 21.31 2.77 -23.91
CA LEU A 195 20.91 2.11 -25.15
C LEU A 195 22.12 1.96 -26.06
N ARG A 196 22.42 0.74 -26.44
CA ARG A 196 23.57 0.36 -27.25
C ARG A 196 23.15 -0.39 -28.50
N GLU A 197 23.71 -0.01 -29.62
CA GLU A 197 23.60 -0.78 -30.87
C GLU A 197 24.76 -1.77 -30.99
N ILE A 198 24.45 -3.04 -31.10
CA ILE A 198 25.42 -4.13 -31.24
C ILE A 198 25.71 -4.42 -32.70
N THR A 199 24.66 -4.36 -33.54
CA THR A 199 24.76 -4.58 -34.99
C THR A 199 23.85 -3.58 -35.68
N ALA A 200 24.42 -2.83 -36.62
CA ALA A 200 23.63 -1.94 -37.47
C ALA A 200 22.92 -2.70 -38.61
N PRO A 201 21.82 -2.15 -39.15
CA PRO A 201 21.20 -2.67 -40.37
C PRO A 201 22.16 -2.65 -41.55
N GLU A 202 21.88 -3.44 -42.59
CA GLU A 202 22.71 -3.47 -43.80
C GLU A 202 22.81 -2.08 -44.45
N GLY A 203 24.01 -1.59 -44.68
CA GLY A 203 24.28 -0.29 -45.27
C GLY A 203 24.37 0.86 -44.26
N TYR A 204 24.27 0.60 -42.99
CA TYR A 204 24.40 1.60 -41.90
C TYR A 204 25.63 1.35 -41.02
N GLU A 205 26.13 2.42 -40.39
CA GLU A 205 27.14 2.35 -39.38
C GLU A 205 26.50 2.19 -37.99
N ILE A 206 27.22 1.56 -37.02
CA ILE A 206 26.78 1.44 -35.65
C ILE A 206 26.67 2.83 -35.02
N ALA A 207 25.56 3.13 -34.40
CA ALA A 207 25.34 4.38 -33.70
C ALA A 207 26.11 4.40 -32.35
N GLU A 208 26.39 5.62 -31.87
CA GLU A 208 26.94 5.82 -30.53
C GLU A 208 25.93 5.44 -29.44
N ASP A 209 26.43 5.06 -28.28
CA ASP A 209 25.60 4.78 -27.09
C ASP A 209 24.77 6.02 -26.70
N VAL A 210 23.51 5.81 -26.37
CA VAL A 210 22.60 6.85 -25.88
C VAL A 210 22.28 6.58 -24.41
N LYS A 211 22.52 7.57 -23.56
CA LYS A 211 22.20 7.51 -22.14
C LYS A 211 20.83 8.16 -21.89
N PHE A 212 20.04 7.54 -21.01
CA PHE A 212 18.72 8.03 -20.59
C PHE A 212 18.42 7.58 -19.13
N THR A 213 17.41 8.22 -18.50
CA THR A 213 16.93 7.91 -17.14
C THR A 213 15.41 7.89 -17.11
#